data_beb0a8d7440c5bba6e4d56b5adb25958
#
_entry.id   beb0a8d7440c5bba6e4d56b5adb25958
#
_cell.length_a   1.000
_cell.length_b   1.000
_cell.length_c   1.000
_cell.angle_alpha   90.00
_cell.angle_beta   90.00
_cell.angle_gamma   90.00
#
_symmetry.space_group_name_H-M   'P 1'
#
loop_
_entity.id
_entity.type
_entity.pdbx_description
1 polymer ?
#
loop_
_entity_poly.entity_id
_entity_poly.type
_entity_poly.pdbx_seq_one_letter_code
_entity_poly.pdbx_strand_id
1 'polypeptide(L)'
;MSPIIQSAWGIVYHMSSDWEPRYLLIKRHALSGKIERVAPKGKIQGNEDIQKTALREVSEETGIPINQMRIKQQLGTTQLRNTENQKGQMDKDVTYFLMEYAGNPDFVKIEHAEGYIGIHKRCTLNEVLALIYYQDIRELIRKSYSIIKDGQKNMDIKKDFINKLG
;
A
#
# COMPACT_ATOMS: atom_id res chain seq x y z
N MET A 1 29.51 0.16 9.98
CA MET A 1 28.08 0.58 9.81
C MET A 1 27.35 -0.48 8.97
N SER A 2 26.24 -0.96 9.47
CA SER A 2 25.41 -1.88 8.70
C SER A 2 24.74 -1.13 7.55
N PRO A 3 24.70 -1.69 6.35
CA PRO A 3 24.01 -1.05 5.22
C PRO A 3 22.51 -0.92 5.51
N ILE A 4 21.92 0.17 5.03
CA ILE A 4 20.47 0.38 5.10
C ILE A 4 19.81 -0.34 3.93
N ILE A 5 18.86 -1.22 4.23
CA ILE A 5 18.11 -1.92 3.20
C ILE A 5 17.04 -0.99 2.65
N GLN A 6 16.98 -0.86 1.33
CA GLN A 6 15.90 -0.15 0.64
C GLN A 6 14.77 -1.13 0.34
N SER A 7 13.55 -0.75 0.74
CA SER A 7 12.33 -1.54 0.50
C SER A 7 11.26 -0.65 -0.08
N ALA A 8 10.28 -1.26 -0.71
CA ALA A 8 9.13 -0.54 -1.24
C ALA A 8 7.84 -1.23 -0.81
N TRP A 9 6.83 -0.43 -0.50
CA TRP A 9 5.50 -0.91 -0.14
C TRP A 9 4.45 -0.28 -1.03
N GLY A 10 3.38 -1.01 -1.26
CA GLY A 10 2.22 -0.48 -1.95
C GLY A 10 1.06 -0.30 -0.98
N ILE A 11 0.48 0.90 -0.98
CA ILE A 11 -0.83 1.13 -0.38
C ILE A 11 -1.83 1.04 -1.50
N VAL A 12 -2.58 -0.07 -1.53
CA VAL A 12 -3.46 -0.42 -2.64
C VAL A 12 -4.89 -0.08 -2.29
N TYR A 13 -5.57 0.59 -3.20
CA TYR A 13 -6.99 0.89 -3.08
C TYR A 13 -7.71 0.60 -4.39
N HIS A 14 -9.02 0.41 -4.30
CA HIS A 14 -9.92 0.42 -5.44
C HIS A 14 -11.10 1.34 -5.14
N MET A 15 -11.72 1.87 -6.18
CA MET A 15 -12.90 2.72 -6.01
C MET A 15 -14.14 1.87 -5.89
N SER A 16 -14.93 2.12 -4.87
CA SER A 16 -16.22 1.49 -4.69
C SER A 16 -17.31 2.25 -5.47
N SER A 17 -18.48 1.64 -5.61
CA SER A 17 -19.63 2.25 -6.28
C SER A 17 -20.14 3.52 -5.61
N ASP A 18 -19.79 3.75 -4.35
CA ASP A 18 -20.13 4.96 -3.61
C ASP A 18 -19.12 6.10 -3.80
N TRP A 19 -18.15 5.93 -4.72
CA TRP A 19 -17.05 6.86 -4.99
C TRP A 19 -16.12 7.10 -3.80
N GLU A 20 -16.08 6.15 -2.88
CA GLU A 20 -15.13 6.13 -1.77
C GLU A 20 -14.07 5.05 -2.01
N PRO A 21 -12.81 5.33 -1.66
CA PRO A 21 -11.78 4.30 -1.78
C PRO A 21 -11.97 3.19 -0.77
N ARG A 22 -11.65 1.97 -1.19
CA ARG A 22 -11.55 0.81 -0.31
C ARG A 22 -10.12 0.31 -0.38
N TYR A 23 -9.51 0.13 0.76
CA TYR A 23 -8.11 -0.24 0.88
C TYR A 23 -7.96 -1.75 1.03
N LEU A 24 -6.86 -2.24 0.48
CA LEU A 24 -6.45 -3.62 0.62
C LEU A 24 -5.47 -3.75 1.79
N LEU A 25 -5.81 -4.55 2.80
CA LEU A 25 -4.95 -4.82 3.94
C LEU A 25 -4.64 -6.30 4.06
N ILE A 26 -3.40 -6.60 4.39
CA ILE A 26 -2.92 -7.96 4.62
C ILE A 26 -2.65 -8.14 6.10
N LYS A 27 -3.19 -9.20 6.69
CA LYS A 27 -2.84 -9.62 8.05
C LYS A 27 -1.54 -10.40 8.02
N ARG A 28 -0.66 -10.09 8.93
CA ARG A 28 0.60 -10.78 9.09
C ARG A 28 0.81 -11.20 10.53
N HIS A 29 1.36 -12.39 10.73
CA HIS A 29 1.88 -12.80 12.03
C HIS A 29 3.23 -12.15 12.28
N ALA A 30 3.36 -11.45 13.40
CA ALA A 30 4.67 -11.01 13.86
C ALA A 30 5.45 -12.19 14.46
N LEU A 31 6.77 -12.09 14.42
CA LEU A 31 7.65 -13.07 15.05
C LEU A 31 7.38 -13.24 16.56
N SER A 32 6.77 -12.23 17.19
CA SER A 32 6.36 -12.26 18.60
C SER A 32 5.02 -12.98 18.85
N GLY A 33 4.40 -13.56 17.85
CA GLY A 33 3.08 -14.18 17.94
C GLY A 33 1.91 -13.22 17.89
N LYS A 34 2.16 -11.90 17.82
CA LYS A 34 1.11 -10.89 17.63
C LYS A 34 0.71 -10.81 16.16
N ILE A 35 -0.56 -10.50 15.93
CA ILE A 35 -1.07 -10.26 14.58
C ILE A 35 -0.86 -8.80 14.21
N GLU A 36 -0.11 -8.56 13.15
CA GLU A 36 0.08 -7.23 12.59
C GLU A 36 -0.65 -7.11 11.25
N ARG A 37 -1.18 -5.92 10.99
CA ARG A 37 -1.80 -5.59 9.72
C ARG A 37 -0.93 -4.58 9.00
N VAL A 38 -0.45 -4.96 7.82
CA VAL A 38 0.54 -4.19 7.07
C VAL A 38 0.16 -4.13 5.60
N ALA A 39 0.64 -3.10 4.92
CA ALA A 39 0.57 -3.03 3.48
C ALA A 39 1.58 -4.00 2.85
N PRO A 40 1.32 -4.50 1.62
CA PRO A 40 2.29 -5.33 0.91
C PRO A 40 3.65 -4.64 0.76
N LYS A 41 4.73 -5.36 1.03
CA LYS A 41 6.09 -4.80 1.04
C LYS A 41 7.11 -5.79 0.50
N GLY A 42 8.27 -5.27 0.04
CA GLY A 42 9.40 -6.10 -0.33
C GLY A 42 10.67 -5.32 -0.63
N LYS A 43 11.76 -6.06 -0.75
CA LYS A 43 13.10 -5.52 -0.99
C LYS A 43 13.35 -5.30 -2.48
N ILE A 44 14.15 -4.26 -2.79
CA ILE A 44 14.62 -4.03 -4.15
C ILE A 44 15.54 -5.18 -4.56
N GLN A 45 15.31 -5.73 -5.75
CA GLN A 45 16.10 -6.80 -6.34
C GLN A 45 16.93 -6.27 -7.52
N GLY A 46 18.27 -6.48 -7.46
CA GLY A 46 19.15 -6.09 -8.54
C GLY A 46 19.10 -4.62 -8.89
N ASN A 47 18.93 -4.30 -10.18
CA ASN A 47 18.85 -2.94 -10.70
C ASN A 47 17.41 -2.44 -10.86
N GLU A 48 16.48 -3.07 -10.19
CA GLU A 48 15.08 -2.70 -10.20
C GLU A 48 14.90 -1.28 -9.65
N ASP A 49 14.11 -0.43 -10.32
CA ASP A 49 13.73 0.83 -9.71
C ASP A 49 12.70 0.60 -8.61
N ILE A 50 12.59 1.55 -7.69
CA ILE A 50 11.78 1.37 -6.50
C ILE A 50 10.28 1.24 -6.79
N GLN A 51 9.79 1.86 -7.87
CA GLN A 51 8.40 1.71 -8.30
C GLN A 51 8.12 0.30 -8.80
N LYS A 52 9.04 -0.25 -9.58
CA LYS A 52 8.96 -1.64 -10.06
C LYS A 52 9.00 -2.63 -8.91
N THR A 53 9.85 -2.36 -7.91
CA THR A 53 9.89 -3.18 -6.69
C THR A 53 8.53 -3.22 -6.01
N ALA A 54 7.92 -2.05 -5.82
CA ALA A 54 6.61 -1.96 -5.18
C ALA A 54 5.53 -2.73 -5.97
N LEU A 55 5.47 -2.56 -7.28
CA LEU A 55 4.53 -3.27 -8.14
C LEU A 55 4.74 -4.78 -8.10
N ARG A 56 6.00 -5.21 -8.20
CA ARG A 56 6.35 -6.63 -8.17
C ARG A 56 5.93 -7.27 -6.85
N GLU A 57 6.29 -6.66 -5.74
CA GLU A 57 5.98 -7.21 -4.42
C GLU A 57 4.47 -7.28 -4.15
N VAL A 58 3.73 -6.24 -4.50
CA VAL A 58 2.28 -6.27 -4.38
C VAL A 58 1.69 -7.39 -5.25
N SER A 59 2.18 -7.53 -6.48
CA SER A 59 1.71 -8.58 -7.39
C SER A 59 2.00 -9.98 -6.83
N GLU A 60 3.20 -10.20 -6.32
CA GLU A 60 3.60 -11.50 -5.73
C GLU A 60 2.76 -11.85 -4.50
N GLU A 61 2.48 -10.88 -3.64
CA GLU A 61 1.76 -11.12 -2.39
C GLU A 61 0.24 -11.22 -2.57
N THR A 62 -0.32 -10.52 -3.54
CA THR A 62 -1.78 -10.44 -3.70
C THR A 62 -2.32 -11.21 -4.88
N GLY A 63 -1.45 -11.65 -5.79
CA GLY A 63 -1.87 -12.27 -7.05
C GLY A 63 -2.44 -11.27 -8.06
N ILE A 64 -2.43 -9.98 -7.78
CA ILE A 64 -2.90 -8.96 -8.73
C ILE A 64 -1.87 -8.80 -9.85
N PRO A 65 -2.26 -8.96 -11.13
CA PRO A 65 -1.36 -8.70 -12.23
C PRO A 65 -0.86 -7.26 -12.23
N ILE A 66 0.42 -7.06 -12.53
CA ILE A 66 1.03 -5.71 -12.52
C ILE A 66 0.27 -4.74 -13.45
N ASN A 67 -0.18 -5.23 -14.60
CA ASN A 67 -0.92 -4.41 -15.57
C ASN A 67 -2.31 -3.96 -15.10
N GLN A 68 -2.80 -4.49 -13.99
CA GLN A 68 -4.07 -4.07 -13.38
C GLN A 68 -3.87 -3.08 -12.23
N MET A 69 -2.64 -2.73 -11.92
CA MET A 69 -2.31 -1.75 -10.89
C MET A 69 -1.63 -0.54 -11.53
N ARG A 70 -2.00 0.64 -11.05
CA ARG A 70 -1.39 1.89 -11.49
C ARG A 70 -0.85 2.66 -10.30
N ILE A 71 0.42 3.04 -10.37
CA ILE A 71 1.00 3.94 -9.37
C ILE A 71 0.43 5.33 -9.59
N LYS A 72 -0.17 5.87 -8.53
CA LYS A 72 -0.75 7.21 -8.54
C LYS A 72 0.25 8.25 -8.07
N GLN A 73 0.96 7.96 -6.97
CA GLN A 73 1.89 8.90 -6.36
C GLN A 73 2.76 8.21 -5.32
N GLN A 74 3.98 8.70 -5.16
CA GLN A 74 4.80 8.34 -4.01
C GLN A 74 4.27 9.07 -2.78
N LEU A 75 4.05 8.34 -1.68
CA LEU A 75 3.49 8.89 -0.45
C LEU A 75 4.54 9.40 0.52
N GLY A 76 5.63 8.67 0.67
CA GLY A 76 6.71 9.01 1.59
C GLY A 76 7.57 7.82 1.92
N THR A 77 8.59 8.07 2.74
CA THR A 77 9.54 7.05 3.18
C THR A 77 9.53 7.00 4.70
N THR A 78 9.42 5.80 5.26
CA THR A 78 9.56 5.56 6.69
C THR A 78 10.91 4.90 6.97
N GLN A 79 11.42 5.10 8.16
CA GLN A 79 12.70 4.55 8.58
C GLN A 79 12.49 3.56 9.70
N LEU A 80 12.91 2.33 9.48
CA LEU A 80 12.94 1.30 10.52
C LEU A 80 14.39 1.16 10.96
N ARG A 81 14.67 1.55 12.20
CA ARG A 81 16.01 1.47 12.78
C ARG A 81 16.06 0.36 13.82
N ASN A 82 17.14 -0.40 13.76
CA ASN A 82 17.38 -1.48 14.70
C ASN A 82 17.60 -0.92 16.10
N THR A 83 16.85 -1.43 17.08
CA THR A 83 17.11 -1.14 18.49
C THR A 83 18.05 -2.20 19.06
N GLU A 84 18.83 -1.83 20.10
CA GLU A 84 19.82 -2.73 20.73
C GLU A 84 19.27 -4.10 21.15
N ASN A 85 17.95 -4.22 21.29
CA ASN A 85 17.28 -5.45 21.74
C ASN A 85 16.87 -6.38 20.58
N GLN A 86 17.12 -6.01 19.31
CA GLN A 86 16.72 -6.78 18.13
C GLN A 86 17.93 -7.23 17.33
N LYS A 87 18.67 -8.17 17.90
CA LYS A 87 19.83 -8.75 17.22
C LYS A 87 19.42 -9.41 15.90
N GLY A 88 20.10 -9.04 14.82
CA GLY A 88 19.91 -9.62 13.49
C GLY A 88 18.91 -8.90 12.58
N GLN A 89 18.23 -7.85 13.05
CA GLN A 89 17.40 -7.01 12.18
C GLN A 89 18.26 -5.87 11.60
N MET A 90 18.13 -5.67 10.31
CA MET A 90 18.83 -4.60 9.61
C MET A 90 17.98 -3.34 9.56
N ASP A 91 18.65 -2.19 9.53
CA ASP A 91 17.97 -0.91 9.28
C ASP A 91 17.35 -0.91 7.89
N LYS A 92 16.16 -0.35 7.77
CA LYS A 92 15.43 -0.27 6.50
C LYS A 92 14.84 1.10 6.27
N ASP A 93 14.93 1.55 5.03
CA ASP A 93 14.11 2.65 4.53
C ASP A 93 13.01 2.05 3.65
N VAL A 94 11.77 2.37 3.95
CA VAL A 94 10.62 1.82 3.24
C VAL A 94 9.91 2.97 2.53
N THR A 95 9.85 2.91 1.21
CA THR A 95 9.14 3.89 0.40
C THR A 95 7.76 3.35 0.03
N TYR A 96 6.74 4.17 0.28
CA TYR A 96 5.33 3.83 0.06
C TYR A 96 4.81 4.51 -1.19
N PHE A 97 4.12 3.73 -2.02
CA PHE A 97 3.43 4.23 -3.21
C PHE A 97 1.93 3.99 -3.09
N LEU A 98 1.15 4.97 -3.50
CA LEU A 98 -0.29 4.80 -3.66
C LEU A 98 -0.55 4.12 -5.00
N MET A 99 -1.28 3.00 -4.95
CA MET A 99 -1.60 2.19 -6.13
C MET A 99 -3.09 2.00 -6.26
N GLU A 100 -3.62 2.27 -7.45
CA GLU A 100 -5.00 1.98 -7.78
C GLU A 100 -5.11 0.62 -8.45
N TYR A 101 -6.00 -0.21 -7.93
CA TYR A 101 -6.37 -1.49 -8.53
C TYR A 101 -7.66 -1.31 -9.33
N ALA A 102 -7.62 -1.66 -10.62
CA ALA A 102 -8.74 -1.47 -11.54
C ALA A 102 -9.67 -2.69 -11.63
N GLY A 103 -9.31 -3.81 -11.01
CA GLY A 103 -10.06 -5.06 -11.10
C GLY A 103 -11.06 -5.27 -9.95
N ASN A 104 -11.59 -6.47 -9.90
CA ASN A 104 -12.52 -6.88 -8.83
C ASN A 104 -11.73 -7.42 -7.63
N PRO A 105 -11.92 -6.85 -6.43
CA PRO A 105 -11.20 -7.31 -5.23
C PRO A 105 -11.47 -8.79 -4.89
N ASP A 106 -12.55 -9.37 -5.36
CA ASP A 106 -12.86 -10.78 -5.12
C ASP A 106 -11.86 -11.72 -5.80
N PHE A 107 -11.16 -11.26 -6.83
CA PHE A 107 -10.12 -12.03 -7.51
C PHE A 107 -8.74 -11.92 -6.87
N VAL A 108 -8.59 -11.08 -5.85
CA VAL A 108 -7.33 -10.96 -5.12
C VAL A 108 -7.13 -12.22 -4.29
N LYS A 109 -6.02 -12.91 -4.50
CA LYS A 109 -5.63 -14.11 -3.77
C LYS A 109 -4.26 -13.89 -3.16
N ILE A 110 -4.08 -14.30 -1.92
CA ILE A 110 -2.75 -14.36 -1.33
C ILE A 110 -2.26 -15.78 -1.54
N GLU A 111 -1.21 -15.93 -2.34
CA GLU A 111 -0.44 -17.17 -2.36
C GLU A 111 0.28 -17.30 -1.02
N HIS A 112 0.36 -18.53 -0.51
CA HIS A 112 0.86 -18.86 0.82
C HIS A 112 2.25 -18.29 1.11
N ALA A 113 2.32 -17.01 1.44
CA ALA A 113 3.52 -16.45 2.04
C ALA A 113 3.49 -16.78 3.53
N GLU A 114 4.57 -17.34 4.05
CA GLU A 114 4.70 -17.63 5.47
C GLU A 114 4.34 -16.38 6.30
N GLY A 115 3.48 -16.56 7.29
CA GLY A 115 3.10 -15.49 8.20
C GLY A 115 1.88 -14.66 7.82
N TYR A 116 1.26 -14.91 6.68
CA TYR A 116 0.02 -14.23 6.31
C TYR A 116 -1.18 -15.09 6.69
N ILE A 117 -2.16 -14.50 7.40
CA ILE A 117 -3.33 -15.23 7.89
C ILE A 117 -4.58 -14.91 7.09
N GLY A 118 -4.57 -13.84 6.33
CA GLY A 118 -5.72 -13.44 5.55
C GLY A 118 -5.62 -12.03 5.00
N ILE A 119 -6.62 -11.63 4.26
CA ILE A 119 -6.67 -10.35 3.58
C ILE A 119 -8.01 -9.67 3.85
N HIS A 120 -7.95 -8.37 4.08
CA HIS A 120 -9.12 -7.49 4.07
C HIS A 120 -9.13 -6.73 2.75
N LYS A 121 -10.16 -6.95 1.94
CA LYS A 121 -10.19 -6.47 0.55
C LYS A 121 -10.96 -5.18 0.34
N ARG A 122 -11.70 -4.74 1.35
CA ARG A 122 -12.64 -3.62 1.22
C ARG A 122 -12.70 -2.77 2.48
N CYS A 123 -11.53 -2.37 2.96
CA CYS A 123 -11.46 -1.55 4.16
C CYS A 123 -11.73 -0.09 3.83
N THR A 124 -12.67 0.53 4.54
CA THR A 124 -12.85 1.98 4.50
C THR A 124 -11.65 2.66 5.15
N LEU A 125 -11.51 3.98 4.94
CA LEU A 125 -10.46 4.75 5.60
C LEU A 125 -10.47 4.55 7.11
N ASN A 126 -11.65 4.66 7.74
CA ASN A 126 -11.78 4.52 9.19
C ASN A 126 -11.39 3.12 9.67
N GLU A 127 -11.78 2.09 8.93
CA GLU A 127 -11.41 0.72 9.25
C GLU A 127 -9.89 0.51 9.15
N VAL A 128 -9.26 1.03 8.10
CA VAL A 128 -7.80 0.96 7.95
C VAL A 128 -7.10 1.65 9.11
N LEU A 129 -7.54 2.85 9.46
CA LEU A 129 -6.94 3.61 10.57
C LEU A 129 -7.12 2.92 11.92
N ALA A 130 -8.21 2.17 12.10
CA ALA A 130 -8.43 1.37 13.30
C ALA A 130 -7.55 0.11 13.35
N LEU A 131 -7.14 -0.41 12.19
CA LEU A 131 -6.41 -1.68 12.08
C LEU A 131 -4.88 -1.51 12.06
N ILE A 132 -4.38 -0.36 11.64
CA ILE A 132 -2.94 -0.10 11.57
C ILE A 132 -2.45 0.49 12.88
N TYR A 133 -1.46 -0.17 13.46
CA TYR A 133 -0.88 0.23 14.74
C TYR A 133 0.10 1.40 14.62
N TYR A 134 0.89 1.45 13.53
CA TYR A 134 2.00 2.39 13.39
C TYR A 134 1.50 3.77 12.94
N GLN A 135 1.84 4.81 13.71
CA GLN A 135 1.38 6.18 13.48
C GLN A 135 1.88 6.76 12.15
N ASP A 136 3.12 6.48 11.79
CA ASP A 136 3.70 6.94 10.53
C ASP A 136 2.95 6.39 9.30
N ILE A 137 2.58 5.12 9.34
CA ILE A 137 1.78 4.50 8.28
C ILE A 137 0.35 5.07 8.26
N ARG A 138 -0.24 5.30 9.44
CA ARG A 138 -1.56 5.94 9.53
C ARG A 138 -1.58 7.31 8.86
N GLU A 139 -0.51 8.10 9.03
CA GLU A 139 -0.38 9.40 8.38
C GLU A 139 -0.28 9.28 6.86
N LEU A 140 0.46 8.28 6.35
CA LEU A 140 0.52 8.01 4.91
C LEU A 140 -0.83 7.60 4.34
N ILE A 141 -1.61 6.82 5.07
CA ILE A 141 -2.98 6.46 4.69
C ILE A 141 -3.87 7.70 4.61
N ARG A 142 -3.82 8.58 5.60
CA ARG A 142 -4.58 9.84 5.56
C ARG A 142 -4.18 10.71 4.37
N LYS A 143 -2.89 10.80 4.10
CA LYS A 143 -2.37 11.51 2.93
C LYS A 143 -2.90 10.89 1.63
N SER A 144 -2.91 9.56 1.54
CA SER A 144 -3.43 8.86 0.37
C SER A 144 -4.90 9.18 0.11
N TYR A 145 -5.70 9.22 1.16
CA TYR A 145 -7.12 9.58 1.05
C TYR A 145 -7.30 10.99 0.49
N SER A 146 -6.55 11.96 0.99
CA SER A 146 -6.59 13.34 0.48
C SER A 146 -6.21 13.40 -0.99
N ILE A 147 -5.19 12.67 -1.41
CA ILE A 147 -4.77 12.61 -2.81
C ILE A 147 -5.88 12.05 -3.70
N ILE A 148 -6.53 10.98 -3.26
CA ILE A 148 -7.63 10.35 -4.01
C ILE A 148 -8.81 11.33 -4.16
N LYS A 149 -9.19 11.99 -3.07
CA LYS A 149 -10.32 12.93 -3.08
C LYS A 149 -10.03 14.18 -3.91
N ASP A 150 -8.83 14.71 -3.84
CA ASP A 150 -8.41 15.85 -4.66
C ASP A 150 -8.41 15.48 -6.15
N GLY A 151 -7.97 14.28 -6.50
CA GLY A 151 -8.02 13.77 -7.86
C GLY A 151 -9.45 13.69 -8.40
N GLN A 152 -10.40 13.27 -7.57
CA GLN A 152 -11.83 13.23 -7.92
C GLN A 152 -12.39 14.62 -8.18
N LYS A 153 -12.10 15.60 -7.31
CA LYS A 153 -12.53 16.99 -7.51
C LYS A 153 -12.04 17.55 -8.83
N ASN A 154 -10.79 17.31 -9.17
CA ASN A 154 -10.20 17.78 -10.43
C ASN A 154 -10.90 17.15 -11.64
N MET A 155 -11.26 15.87 -11.56
CA MET A 155 -12.01 15.21 -12.63
C MET A 155 -13.41 15.77 -12.77
N ASP A 156 -14.11 16.05 -11.69
CA ASP A 156 -15.45 16.63 -11.70
C ASP A 156 -15.43 18.04 -12.28
N ILE A 157 -14.46 18.87 -11.93
CA ILE A 157 -14.27 20.21 -12.51
C ILE A 157 -14.05 20.12 -14.01
N LYS A 158 -13.23 19.18 -14.49
CA LYS A 158 -12.99 18.98 -15.93
C LYS A 158 -14.26 18.55 -16.65
N LYS A 159 -15.05 17.65 -16.09
CA LYS A 159 -16.33 17.21 -16.66
C LYS A 159 -17.30 18.39 -16.77
N ASP A 160 -17.44 19.19 -15.73
CA ASP A 160 -18.30 20.36 -15.73
C ASP A 160 -17.88 21.38 -16.79
N PHE A 161 -16.58 21.60 -16.93
CA PHE A 161 -16.03 22.50 -17.95
C PHE A 161 -16.35 21.98 -19.37
N ILE A 162 -16.15 20.70 -19.62
CA ILE A 162 -16.45 20.07 -20.92
C ILE A 162 -17.95 20.18 -21.22
N ASN A 163 -18.80 19.92 -20.23
CA ASN A 163 -20.27 19.99 -20.39
C ASN A 163 -20.74 21.41 -20.70
N LYS A 164 -20.05 22.45 -20.20
CA LYS A 164 -20.36 23.85 -20.49
C LYS A 164 -19.90 24.30 -21.87
N LEU A 165 -18.93 23.61 -22.48
CA LEU A 165 -18.44 23.89 -23.83
C LEU A 165 -19.25 23.23 -24.94
N GLY A 166 -20.03 22.22 -24.59
CA GLY A 166 -20.93 21.54 -25.52
C GLY A 166 -22.30 22.22 -25.53
#